data_8e335840724a2d87f66bb59203998d06
#
_entry.id   8e335840724a2d87f66bb59203998d06
#
_cell.length_a   1.000
_cell.length_b   1.000
_cell.length_c   1.000
_cell.angle_alpha   90.00
_cell.angle_beta   90.00
_cell.angle_gamma   90.00
#
_symmetry.space_group_name_H-M   'P 1'
#
loop_
_entity.id
_entity.type
_entity.pdbx_description
1 polymer ?
#
loop_
_entity_poly.entity_id
_entity_poly.type
_entity_poly.pdbx_seq_one_letter_code
_entity_poly.pdbx_strand_id
1 'polypeptide(L)'
;MCLFIETIRIDHGRVCNLSRHNRRLNDTRAHFWPESTPLQLSDYLSSPGCGAGITGAGIVKARVVYGEKGIEDLSYSPYAVRHVHSLALMQADTIDYTYKSAGREPLNCLFALRGACDDILIVKHHPIYFILHTLSEFNIISNKRNGSTEYGHLVSLN
;
A
#
# COMPACT_ATOMS: atom_id res chain seq x y z
N MET A 1 6.22 18.94 2.51
CA MET A 1 6.22 17.95 3.62
C MET A 1 6.01 16.58 3.01
N CYS A 2 6.89 15.62 3.28
CA CYS A 2 6.75 14.28 2.73
C CYS A 2 5.69 13.52 3.52
N LEU A 3 4.65 13.06 2.84
CA LEU A 3 3.58 12.25 3.41
C LEU A 3 3.58 10.87 2.78
N PHE A 4 3.27 9.87 3.60
CA PHE A 4 3.18 8.47 3.21
C PHE A 4 1.82 7.91 3.56
N ILE A 5 1.45 6.79 2.96
CA ILE A 5 0.15 6.17 3.17
C ILE A 5 0.26 4.70 3.54
N GLU A 6 -0.62 4.27 4.44
CA GLU A 6 -0.99 2.88 4.58
C GLU A 6 -2.44 2.69 4.15
N THR A 7 -2.69 1.59 3.49
CA THR A 7 -4.04 1.17 3.12
C THR A 7 -4.26 -0.20 3.73
N ILE A 8 -5.21 -0.29 4.65
CA ILE A 8 -5.39 -1.42 5.54
C ILE A 8 -6.77 -1.99 5.32
N ARG A 9 -6.83 -3.30 5.07
CA ARG A 9 -8.09 -4.03 5.00
C ARG A 9 -8.58 -4.30 6.42
N ILE A 10 -9.85 -3.99 6.64
CA ILE A 10 -10.59 -4.39 7.84
C ILE A 10 -11.72 -5.30 7.37
N ASP A 11 -11.71 -6.53 7.82
CA ASP A 11 -12.65 -7.57 7.41
C ASP A 11 -13.51 -7.95 8.62
N HIS A 12 -14.80 -7.65 8.55
CA HIS A 12 -15.75 -7.87 9.65
C HIS A 12 -15.22 -7.36 11.00
N GLY A 13 -14.66 -6.13 10.99
CA GLY A 13 -14.07 -5.49 12.16
C GLY A 13 -12.66 -5.95 12.53
N ARG A 14 -12.10 -6.94 11.84
CA ARG A 14 -10.75 -7.44 12.06
C ARG A 14 -9.75 -6.74 11.16
N VAL A 15 -8.76 -6.08 11.74
CA VAL A 15 -7.66 -5.45 10.99
C VAL A 15 -6.72 -6.54 10.44
N CYS A 16 -6.57 -6.57 9.12
CA CYS A 16 -5.71 -7.53 8.44
C CYS A 16 -4.26 -7.04 8.38
N ASN A 17 -3.30 -7.95 8.54
CA ASN A 17 -1.86 -7.69 8.38
C ASN A 17 -1.29 -6.51 9.18
N LEU A 18 -1.88 -6.19 10.34
CA LEU A 18 -1.52 -5.04 11.17
C LEU A 18 -0.01 -4.96 11.46
N SER A 19 0.63 -6.08 11.79
CA SER A 19 2.06 -6.12 12.09
C SER A 19 2.94 -5.70 10.90
N ARG A 20 2.54 -6.07 9.68
CA ARG A 20 3.26 -5.67 8.45
C ARG A 20 3.10 -4.18 8.16
N HIS A 21 1.90 -3.65 8.36
CA HIS A 21 1.61 -2.21 8.22
C HIS A 21 2.39 -1.40 9.26
N ASN A 22 2.38 -1.82 10.54
CA ASN A 22 3.17 -1.19 11.59
C ASN A 22 4.66 -1.17 11.27
N ARG A 23 5.21 -2.30 10.82
CA ARG A 23 6.62 -2.39 10.46
C ARG A 23 6.95 -1.42 9.34
N ARG A 24 6.22 -1.45 8.20
CA ARG A 24 6.50 -0.57 7.06
C ARG A 24 6.39 0.90 7.43
N LEU A 25 5.35 1.28 8.18
CA LEU A 25 5.17 2.65 8.67
C LEU A 25 6.38 3.09 9.50
N ASN A 26 6.81 2.28 10.45
CA ASN A 26 7.92 2.63 11.32
C ASN A 26 9.28 2.59 10.61
N ASP A 27 9.49 1.65 9.69
CA ASP A 27 10.69 1.61 8.83
C ASP A 27 10.79 2.88 7.97
N THR A 28 9.66 3.32 7.40
CA THR A 28 9.58 4.57 6.64
C THR A 28 9.89 5.78 7.54
N ARG A 29 9.30 5.84 8.73
CA ARG A 29 9.53 6.93 9.68
C ARG A 29 10.97 6.97 10.17
N ALA A 30 11.55 5.83 10.50
CA ALA A 30 12.95 5.74 10.92
C ALA A 30 13.93 6.18 9.81
N HIS A 31 13.58 5.93 8.54
CA HIS A 31 14.39 6.37 7.42
C HIS A 31 14.37 7.89 7.21
N PHE A 32 13.17 8.49 7.22
CA PHE A 32 13.01 9.92 6.91
C PHE A 32 13.15 10.83 8.14
N TRP A 33 12.83 10.31 9.32
CA TRP A 33 12.83 11.04 10.60
C TRP A 33 13.34 10.14 11.73
N PRO A 34 14.68 9.93 11.81
CA PRO A 34 15.28 8.98 12.75
C PRO A 34 14.95 9.24 14.23
N GLU A 35 14.72 10.51 14.58
CA GLU A 35 14.36 10.91 15.94
C GLU A 35 12.86 10.73 16.27
N SER A 36 12.07 10.28 15.32
CA SER A 36 10.63 10.09 15.55
C SER A 36 10.35 8.83 16.38
N THR A 37 9.44 8.94 17.33
CA THR A 37 9.00 7.79 18.12
C THR A 37 8.16 6.82 17.25
N PRO A 38 8.34 5.50 17.41
CA PRO A 38 7.51 4.51 16.73
C PRO A 38 6.02 4.68 17.04
N LEU A 39 5.18 4.41 16.06
CA LEU A 39 3.72 4.46 16.16
C LEU A 39 3.14 3.05 16.15
N GLN A 40 2.01 2.90 16.84
CA GLN A 40 1.20 1.68 16.80
C GLN A 40 -0.13 2.00 16.13
N LEU A 41 -0.37 1.43 14.95
CA LEU A 41 -1.61 1.64 14.21
C LEU A 41 -2.86 1.17 14.96
N SER A 42 -2.71 0.18 15.86
CA SER A 42 -3.79 -0.26 16.74
C SER A 42 -4.39 0.88 17.56
N ASP A 43 -3.57 1.83 18.00
CA ASP A 43 -4.01 2.92 18.88
C ASP A 43 -4.93 3.90 18.15
N TYR A 44 -4.81 3.96 16.83
CA TYR A 44 -5.59 4.84 15.96
C TYR A 44 -6.81 4.12 15.35
N LEU A 45 -6.62 2.86 14.92
CA LEU A 45 -7.67 2.10 14.23
C LEU A 45 -8.81 1.64 15.14
N SER A 46 -8.57 1.56 16.46
CA SER A 46 -9.54 1.11 17.46
C SER A 46 -10.26 2.24 18.18
N SER A 47 -10.00 3.51 17.82
CA SER A 47 -10.61 4.66 18.51
C SER A 47 -12.12 4.72 18.29
N PRO A 48 -12.94 4.90 19.37
CA PRO A 48 -14.40 4.94 19.28
C PRO A 48 -14.98 6.02 18.33
N GLY A 49 -14.24 7.08 18.06
CA GLY A 49 -14.63 8.15 17.13
C GLY A 49 -14.42 7.81 15.65
N CYS A 50 -13.58 6.83 15.36
CA CYS A 50 -13.31 6.36 13.98
C CYS A 50 -14.31 5.26 13.54
N GLY A 51 -15.15 4.78 14.45
CA GLY A 51 -15.92 3.55 14.30
C GLY A 51 -17.27 3.66 13.59
N ALA A 52 -17.70 4.83 13.15
CA ALA A 52 -18.99 4.96 12.48
C ALA A 52 -19.09 4.20 11.15
N GLY A 53 -17.97 3.72 10.61
CA GLY A 53 -17.91 2.93 9.38
C GLY A 53 -17.49 1.47 9.57
N ILE A 54 -17.07 1.06 10.78
CA ILE A 54 -16.53 -0.30 11.03
C ILE A 54 -17.61 -1.23 11.61
N THR A 55 -18.77 -0.71 11.93
CA THR A 55 -19.87 -1.50 12.47
C THR A 55 -20.52 -2.33 11.37
N GLY A 56 -20.19 -3.59 11.28
CA GLY A 56 -21.05 -4.51 10.59
C GLY A 56 -20.41 -5.37 9.52
N ALA A 57 -21.24 -5.98 8.74
CA ALA A 57 -20.94 -6.93 7.71
C ALA A 57 -20.21 -6.27 6.54
N GLY A 58 -18.98 -6.68 6.28
CA GLY A 58 -18.29 -6.28 5.06
C GLY A 58 -16.81 -5.96 5.21
N ILE A 59 -16.21 -5.65 4.08
CA ILE A 59 -14.80 -5.27 4.00
C ILE A 59 -14.72 -3.74 3.93
N VAL A 60 -13.91 -3.18 4.81
CA VAL A 60 -13.65 -1.74 4.89
C VAL A 60 -12.17 -1.49 4.60
N LYS A 61 -11.90 -0.44 3.87
CA LYS A 61 -10.58 0.09 3.62
C LYS A 61 -10.32 1.26 4.57
N ALA A 62 -9.31 1.13 5.44
CA ALA A 62 -8.77 2.23 6.20
C ALA A 62 -7.57 2.82 5.44
N ARG A 63 -7.61 4.12 5.19
CA ARG A 63 -6.50 4.88 4.60
C ARG A 63 -5.89 5.75 5.68
N VAL A 64 -4.64 5.48 6.00
CA VAL A 64 -3.85 6.21 7.00
C VAL A 64 -2.82 7.05 6.27
N VAL A 65 -2.82 8.35 6.49
CA VAL A 65 -1.77 9.27 6.01
C VAL A 65 -0.89 9.63 7.20
N TYR A 66 0.40 9.56 7.02
CA TYR A 66 1.34 9.83 8.09
C TYR A 66 2.57 10.60 7.61
N GLY A 67 3.19 11.31 8.53
CA GLY A 67 4.38 12.10 8.31
C GLY A 67 5.28 12.15 9.54
N GLU A 68 6.09 13.18 9.62
CA GLU A 68 7.03 13.40 10.74
C GLU A 68 6.31 13.49 12.08
N LYS A 69 5.22 14.25 12.13
CA LYS A 69 4.47 14.51 13.38
C LYS A 69 3.61 13.35 13.83
N GLY A 70 3.42 12.34 13.00
CA GLY A 70 2.57 11.19 13.30
C GLY A 70 1.52 10.93 12.24
N ILE A 71 0.32 10.49 12.68
CA ILE A 71 -0.83 10.30 11.80
C ILE A 71 -1.45 11.66 11.51
N GLU A 72 -1.56 12.00 10.23
CA GLU A 72 -2.10 13.27 9.74
C GLU A 72 -3.57 13.15 9.32
N ASP A 73 -3.95 11.98 8.77
CA ASP A 73 -5.33 11.70 8.36
C ASP A 73 -5.64 10.20 8.48
N LEU A 74 -6.87 9.90 8.83
CA LEU A 74 -7.39 8.55 8.89
C LEU A 74 -8.82 8.54 8.37
N SER A 75 -9.03 7.85 7.27
CA SER A 75 -10.34 7.75 6.63
C SER A 75 -10.72 6.31 6.34
N TYR A 76 -12.03 6.04 6.37
CA TYR A 76 -12.60 4.72 6.12
C TYR A 76 -13.54 4.78 4.92
N SER A 77 -13.52 3.74 4.11
CA SER A 77 -14.46 3.59 3.01
C SER A 77 -14.83 2.12 2.81
N PRO A 78 -16.05 1.81 2.37
CA PRO A 78 -16.40 0.47 1.93
C PRO A 78 -15.41 0.01 0.84
N TYR A 79 -15.04 -1.26 0.89
CA TYR A 79 -14.13 -1.83 -0.09
C TYR A 79 -14.85 -2.86 -0.94
N ALA A 80 -14.98 -2.56 -2.22
CA ALA A 80 -15.41 -3.52 -3.23
C ALA A 80 -14.18 -4.08 -3.95
N VAL A 81 -14.06 -5.40 -3.99
CA VAL A 81 -13.00 -6.05 -4.76
C VAL A 81 -13.21 -5.71 -6.23
N ARG A 82 -12.22 -5.08 -6.83
CA ARG A 82 -12.21 -4.80 -8.26
C ARG A 82 -11.66 -6.02 -9.00
N HIS A 83 -12.41 -6.53 -9.93
CA HIS A 83 -11.92 -7.56 -10.83
C HIS A 83 -10.97 -6.95 -11.86
N VAL A 84 -9.73 -7.44 -11.91
CA VAL A 84 -8.71 -7.03 -12.87
C VAL A 84 -8.46 -8.22 -13.79
N HIS A 85 -8.81 -8.09 -15.05
CA HIS A 85 -8.66 -9.15 -16.06
C HIS A 85 -7.46 -8.93 -16.97
N SER A 86 -7.01 -7.67 -17.08
CA SER A 86 -5.94 -7.29 -18.00
C SER A 86 -5.01 -6.25 -17.39
N LEU A 87 -3.71 -6.41 -17.63
CA LEU A 87 -2.65 -5.52 -17.16
C LEU A 87 -1.82 -5.02 -18.33
N ALA A 88 -1.64 -3.71 -18.41
CA ALA A 88 -0.66 -3.12 -19.31
C ALA A 88 0.73 -3.15 -18.65
N LEU A 89 1.71 -3.72 -19.35
CA LEU A 89 3.09 -3.76 -18.87
C LEU A 89 3.75 -2.40 -19.13
N MET A 90 4.21 -1.72 -18.06
CA MET A 90 4.86 -0.43 -18.13
C MET A 90 6.28 -0.51 -17.60
N GLN A 91 7.25 -0.13 -18.41
CA GLN A 91 8.62 -0.01 -17.96
C GLN A 91 8.86 1.39 -17.41
N ALA A 92 9.29 1.49 -16.14
CA ALA A 92 9.55 2.77 -15.49
C ALA A 92 10.63 2.66 -14.43
N ASP A 93 11.89 2.73 -14.86
CA ASP A 93 13.05 2.60 -13.97
C ASP A 93 13.22 3.78 -13.01
N THR A 94 12.69 4.94 -13.37
CA THR A 94 12.80 6.19 -12.59
C THR A 94 11.81 6.30 -11.44
N ILE A 95 10.76 5.44 -11.39
CA ILE A 95 9.81 5.49 -10.31
C ILE A 95 10.40 4.85 -9.06
N ASP A 96 10.57 5.64 -8.01
CA ASP A 96 10.87 5.12 -6.67
C ASP A 96 9.57 4.90 -5.91
N TYR A 97 9.31 3.64 -5.59
CA TYR A 97 8.17 3.20 -4.79
C TYR A 97 8.61 2.38 -3.57
N THR A 98 9.84 2.57 -3.15
CA THR A 98 10.42 1.91 -1.96
C THR A 98 9.58 2.21 -0.73
N TYR A 99 9.16 3.47 -0.63
CA TYR A 99 8.25 3.96 0.40
C TYR A 99 6.92 4.37 -0.25
N LYS A 100 5.82 4.05 0.39
CA LYS A 100 4.48 4.29 -0.14
C LYS A 100 4.10 5.77 0.01
N SER A 101 4.67 6.62 -0.86
CA SER A 101 4.38 8.06 -0.88
C SER A 101 2.91 8.36 -1.11
N ALA A 102 2.40 9.39 -0.45
CA ALA A 102 1.05 9.92 -0.69
C ALA A 102 0.94 10.64 -2.04
N GLY A 103 2.03 11.18 -2.57
CA GLY A 103 2.12 11.76 -3.91
C GLY A 103 2.12 10.64 -4.96
N ARG A 104 1.05 10.55 -5.73
CA ARG A 104 0.83 9.46 -6.70
C ARG A 104 0.88 9.92 -8.16
N GLU A 105 1.22 11.16 -8.41
CA GLU A 105 1.21 11.74 -9.75
C GLU A 105 2.02 10.91 -10.76
N PRO A 106 3.24 10.44 -10.47
CA PRO A 106 4.00 9.63 -11.43
C PRO A 106 3.31 8.30 -11.75
N LEU A 107 2.70 7.67 -10.73
CA LEU A 107 1.94 6.42 -10.92
C LEU A 107 0.64 6.66 -11.70
N ASN A 108 -0.04 7.78 -11.42
CA ASN A 108 -1.28 8.14 -12.13
C ASN A 108 -1.01 8.46 -13.60
N CYS A 109 0.11 9.11 -13.91
CA CYS A 109 0.54 9.33 -15.29
C CYS A 109 0.75 8.01 -16.04
N LEU A 110 1.44 7.05 -15.44
CA LEU A 110 1.59 5.73 -16.05
C LEU A 110 0.25 5.00 -16.20
N PHE A 111 -0.59 5.08 -15.18
CA PHE A 111 -1.92 4.47 -15.23
C PHE A 111 -2.78 5.04 -16.36
N ALA A 112 -2.65 6.31 -16.66
CA ALA A 112 -3.37 6.93 -17.79
C ALA A 112 -2.97 6.32 -19.16
N LEU A 113 -1.76 5.76 -19.27
CA LEU A 113 -1.25 5.13 -20.49
C LEU A 113 -1.66 3.68 -20.67
N ARG A 114 -2.45 3.10 -19.77
CA ARG A 114 -2.82 1.67 -19.79
C ARG A 114 -3.66 1.22 -21.01
N GLY A 115 -4.14 2.16 -21.82
CA GLY A 115 -5.03 1.86 -22.94
C GLY A 115 -6.35 1.22 -22.48
N ALA A 116 -6.73 0.12 -23.09
CA ALA A 116 -7.93 -0.63 -22.76
C ALA A 116 -7.77 -1.61 -21.58
N CYS A 117 -6.58 -1.71 -20.97
CA CYS A 117 -6.35 -2.60 -19.84
C CYS A 117 -6.96 -2.05 -18.55
N ASP A 118 -7.30 -2.96 -17.63
CA ASP A 118 -7.93 -2.61 -16.35
C ASP A 118 -6.94 -1.92 -15.41
N ASP A 119 -5.66 -2.33 -15.44
CA ASP A 119 -4.62 -1.80 -14.57
C ASP A 119 -3.24 -1.86 -15.23
N ILE A 120 -2.20 -1.43 -14.53
CA ILE A 120 -0.82 -1.47 -14.99
C ILE A 120 0.04 -2.34 -14.07
N LEU A 121 1.02 -3.01 -14.67
CA LEU A 121 2.12 -3.66 -14.00
C LEU A 121 3.41 -2.93 -14.35
N ILE A 122 3.99 -2.23 -13.38
CA ILE A 122 5.22 -1.48 -13.57
C ILE A 122 6.40 -2.42 -13.34
N VAL A 123 7.29 -2.47 -14.32
CA VAL A 123 8.51 -3.27 -14.28
C VAL A 123 9.72 -2.36 -14.22
N LYS A 124 10.65 -2.66 -13.32
CA LYS A 124 11.96 -2.01 -13.22
C LYS A 124 13.05 -3.04 -13.56
N HIS A 125 14.08 -2.63 -14.28
CA HIS A 125 15.16 -3.53 -14.67
C HIS A 125 16.13 -3.86 -13.51
N HIS A 126 16.42 -2.88 -12.67
CA HIS A 126 17.39 -3.06 -11.58
C HIS A 126 16.97 -2.33 -10.31
N PRO A 127 16.79 -3.08 -9.21
CA PRO A 127 16.47 -4.51 -9.13
C PRO A 127 15.10 -4.79 -9.76
N ILE A 128 14.83 -6.00 -10.23
CA ILE A 128 13.54 -6.32 -10.86
C ILE A 128 12.44 -6.23 -9.79
N TYR A 129 11.58 -5.24 -9.93
CA TYR A 129 10.41 -5.03 -9.09
C TYR A 129 9.15 -5.00 -9.95
N PHE A 130 8.07 -5.51 -9.38
CA PHE A 130 6.75 -5.37 -9.95
C PHE A 130 5.88 -4.55 -9.00
N ILE A 131 5.29 -3.48 -9.52
CA ILE A 131 4.39 -2.62 -8.77
C ILE A 131 3.04 -2.66 -9.45
N LEU A 132 2.03 -3.14 -8.75
CA LEU A 132 0.66 -3.08 -9.23
C LEU A 132 0.01 -1.80 -8.69
N HIS A 133 -0.53 -0.98 -9.59
CA HIS A 133 -1.00 0.38 -9.29
C HIS A 133 -2.19 0.43 -8.31
N THR A 134 -3.18 -0.43 -8.51
CA THR A 134 -4.44 -0.35 -7.76
C THR A 134 -4.51 -1.27 -6.55
N LEU A 135 -3.71 -2.32 -6.50
CA LEU A 135 -3.70 -3.21 -5.35
C LEU A 135 -2.97 -2.57 -4.18
N SER A 136 -3.66 -1.64 -3.55
CA SER A 136 -3.18 -0.93 -2.36
C SER A 136 -2.96 -1.87 -1.16
N GLU A 137 -3.43 -3.10 -1.24
CA GLU A 137 -3.35 -4.10 -0.17
C GLU A 137 -2.29 -5.17 -0.41
N PHE A 138 -1.78 -5.28 -1.64
CA PHE A 138 -0.80 -6.29 -1.97
C PHE A 138 0.60 -5.70 -2.05
N ASN A 139 1.47 -6.33 -1.31
CA ASN A 139 2.87 -6.03 -1.15
C ASN A 139 3.59 -5.84 -2.48
N ILE A 140 4.50 -4.89 -2.50
CA ILE A 140 5.63 -4.90 -3.39
C ILE A 140 6.21 -6.31 -3.35
N ILE A 141 6.16 -7.03 -4.45
CA ILE A 141 6.93 -8.25 -4.59
C ILE A 141 8.38 -7.81 -4.82
N SER A 142 9.05 -7.43 -3.74
CA SER A 142 10.48 -7.18 -3.80
C SER A 142 11.18 -8.52 -3.73
N ASN A 143 11.75 -8.93 -4.83
CA ASN A 143 12.68 -10.05 -4.84
C ASN A 143 14.04 -9.53 -4.36
N LYS A 144 14.25 -9.52 -3.05
CA LYS A 144 15.58 -9.32 -2.48
C LYS A 144 16.38 -10.60 -2.74
N ARG A 145 17.16 -10.62 -3.80
CA ARG A 145 18.10 -11.70 -4.05
C ARG A 145 19.21 -11.69 -2.99
N ASN A 146 19.11 -12.61 -2.06
CA ASN A 146 20.30 -13.30 -1.55
C ASN A 146 20.30 -14.68 -2.23
N GLY A 147 20.92 -14.78 -3.39
CA GLY A 147 21.48 -16.02 -3.92
C GLY A 147 20.56 -17.19 -4.30
N SER A 148 19.24 -17.09 -4.22
CA SER A 148 18.32 -18.14 -4.69
C SER A 148 17.12 -17.54 -5.39
N THR A 149 16.80 -18.10 -6.54
CA THR A 149 15.67 -17.71 -7.38
C THR A 149 14.40 -18.31 -6.79
N GLU A 150 13.77 -17.63 -5.85
CA GLU A 150 12.39 -17.93 -5.50
C GLU A 150 11.50 -16.91 -6.18
N TYR A 151 10.76 -17.35 -7.16
CA TYR A 151 9.63 -16.62 -7.72
C TYR A 151 8.60 -16.45 -6.60
N GLY A 152 8.46 -15.24 -6.10
CA GLY A 152 7.40 -14.93 -5.16
C GLY A 152 6.07 -15.30 -5.79
N HIS A 153 5.28 -16.10 -5.10
CA HIS A 153 3.96 -16.51 -5.52
C HIS A 153 3.15 -15.28 -5.94
N LEU A 154 2.79 -15.22 -7.21
CA LEU A 154 1.59 -14.53 -7.66
C LEU A 154 0.44 -15.20 -6.90
N VAL A 155 -0.06 -14.54 -5.88
CA VAL A 155 -1.27 -15.00 -5.20
C VAL A 155 -2.37 -14.95 -6.25
N SER A 156 -2.82 -16.13 -6.65
CA SER A 156 -3.97 -16.30 -7.53
C SER A 156 -5.13 -15.46 -6.99
N LEU A 157 -5.60 -14.56 -7.81
CA LEU A 157 -6.85 -13.85 -7.59
C LEU A 157 -7.98 -14.84 -7.91
N ASN A 158 -8.37 -15.65 -6.94
CA ASN A 158 -9.65 -16.33 -6.92
C ASN A 158 -10.60 -15.60 -5.98
#